data_aaa04318548a8b13f104e11a241da56e
#
_entry.id   aaa04318548a8b13f104e11a241da56e
#
_cell.length_a   1.000
_cell.length_b   1.000
_cell.length_c   1.000
_cell.angle_alpha   90.00
_cell.angle_beta   90.00
_cell.angle_gamma   90.00
#
_symmetry.space_group_name_H-M   'P 1'
#
loop_
_entity.id
_entity.type
_entity.pdbx_description
1 polymer ?
#
loop_
_entity_poly.entity_id
_entity_poly.type
_entity_poly.pdbx_seq_one_letter_code
_entity_poly.pdbx_strand_id
1 'polypeptide(L)'
;MPQAPTVSLSIPALLREAVLDAIAVVLPVTCAGCGADDRSLCEGCRGQLQPRPFVRELDDGTPVWAALAYDGVVRRAILELKEHDRTDVVAALAVPFRSAIASAAPHGVPRGVELLVPPVSRASFQRRGYDPVKLMVRAAGLPRPASVLINLHERASQKTLDRGQRSVNLVGSMAPPRSLRGRRFLVLDDVVTTGATLTEVIRSLREGGAEAVGAAALAATPRRSLGLL
;
A
#
# COMPACT_ATOMS: atom_id res chain seq x y z
N MET A 1 -34.14 -9.34 37.73
CA MET A 1 -34.54 -8.60 36.53
C MET A 1 -33.90 -9.30 35.33
N PRO A 2 -34.67 -9.87 34.39
CA PRO A 2 -34.13 -10.54 33.22
C PRO A 2 -33.72 -9.50 32.19
N GLN A 3 -32.49 -9.65 31.68
CA GLN A 3 -31.96 -8.85 30.58
C GLN A 3 -32.67 -9.24 29.29
N ALA A 4 -33.19 -8.25 28.56
CA ALA A 4 -33.78 -8.41 27.24
C ALA A 4 -32.70 -8.82 26.22
N PRO A 5 -32.98 -9.74 25.27
CA PRO A 5 -32.04 -10.09 24.22
C PRO A 5 -31.96 -8.92 23.23
N THR A 6 -30.74 -8.39 23.03
CA THR A 6 -30.41 -7.49 21.93
C THR A 6 -30.51 -8.30 20.64
N VAL A 7 -31.56 -8.11 19.86
CA VAL A 7 -31.69 -8.64 18.50
C VAL A 7 -30.78 -7.84 17.63
N SER A 8 -29.60 -8.42 17.28
CA SER A 8 -28.75 -7.95 16.21
C SER A 8 -29.47 -8.22 14.89
N LEU A 9 -30.05 -7.18 14.30
CA LEU A 9 -30.62 -7.22 12.94
C LEU A 9 -29.45 -7.36 11.93
N SER A 10 -29.06 -8.59 11.66
CA SER A 10 -28.26 -8.89 10.47
C SER A 10 -29.17 -8.74 9.25
N ILE A 11 -28.95 -7.69 8.45
CA ILE A 11 -29.61 -7.53 7.15
C ILE A 11 -29.34 -8.82 6.35
N PRO A 12 -30.38 -9.57 5.90
CA PRO A 12 -30.15 -10.78 5.11
C PRO A 12 -29.25 -10.47 3.90
N ALA A 13 -28.34 -11.38 3.57
CA ALA A 13 -27.39 -11.19 2.46
C ALA A 13 -28.10 -10.81 1.15
N LEU A 14 -29.29 -11.37 0.91
CA LEU A 14 -30.17 -11.04 -0.21
C LEU A 14 -30.64 -9.58 -0.25
N LEU A 15 -30.94 -8.96 0.90
CA LEU A 15 -31.36 -7.57 0.94
C LEU A 15 -30.17 -6.64 0.67
N ARG A 16 -28.99 -7.00 1.15
CA ARG A 16 -27.76 -6.27 0.88
C ARG A 16 -27.40 -6.34 -0.63
N GLU A 17 -27.57 -7.49 -1.25
CA GLU A 17 -27.34 -7.65 -2.69
C GLU A 17 -28.34 -6.86 -3.51
N ALA A 18 -29.65 -6.94 -3.19
CA ALA A 18 -30.68 -6.16 -3.86
C ALA A 18 -30.46 -4.63 -3.77
N VAL A 19 -30.00 -4.14 -2.62
CA VAL A 19 -29.66 -2.70 -2.44
C VAL A 19 -28.43 -2.34 -3.28
N LEU A 20 -27.41 -3.20 -3.33
CA LEU A 20 -26.21 -2.96 -4.17
C LEU A 20 -26.55 -2.98 -5.65
N ASP A 21 -27.45 -3.89 -6.07
CA ASP A 21 -27.92 -3.96 -7.45
C ASP A 21 -28.75 -2.73 -7.85
N ALA A 22 -29.62 -2.24 -6.95
CA ALA A 22 -30.38 -1.01 -7.16
C ALA A 22 -29.47 0.24 -7.26
N ILE A 23 -28.40 0.29 -6.48
CA ILE A 23 -27.41 1.37 -6.54
C ILE A 23 -26.60 1.27 -7.84
N ALA A 24 -26.25 0.07 -8.29
CA ALA A 24 -25.50 -0.14 -9.53
C ALA A 24 -26.25 0.33 -10.78
N VAL A 25 -27.59 0.26 -10.77
CA VAL A 25 -28.43 0.79 -11.87
C VAL A 25 -28.36 2.32 -11.96
N VAL A 26 -28.20 3.00 -10.82
CA VAL A 26 -28.18 4.48 -10.76
C VAL A 26 -26.74 5.02 -10.89
N LEU A 27 -25.75 4.26 -10.43
CA LEU A 27 -24.33 4.59 -10.48
C LEU A 27 -23.58 3.35 -11.01
N PRO A 28 -23.49 3.17 -12.33
CA PRO A 28 -22.79 2.03 -12.92
C PRO A 28 -21.32 2.04 -12.49
N VAL A 29 -20.96 1.09 -11.64
CA VAL A 29 -19.58 0.88 -11.18
C VAL A 29 -19.04 -0.34 -11.91
N THR A 30 -17.95 -0.16 -12.64
CA THR A 30 -17.26 -1.28 -13.29
C THR A 30 -16.23 -1.91 -12.35
N CYS A 31 -16.01 -3.21 -12.50
CA CYS A 31 -15.02 -3.94 -11.72
C CYS A 31 -13.60 -3.43 -12.01
N ALA A 32 -12.91 -2.96 -10.97
CA ALA A 32 -11.54 -2.47 -11.06
C ALA A 32 -10.51 -3.53 -11.52
N GLY A 33 -10.91 -4.80 -11.55
CA GLY A 33 -10.07 -5.90 -12.01
C GLY A 33 -10.29 -6.29 -13.46
N CYS A 34 -11.52 -6.45 -13.94
CA CYS A 34 -11.82 -6.96 -15.27
C CYS A 34 -12.71 -6.03 -16.10
N GLY A 35 -13.24 -4.95 -15.54
CA GLY A 35 -14.12 -4.01 -16.21
C GLY A 35 -15.59 -4.47 -16.33
N ALA A 36 -15.95 -5.64 -15.78
CA ALA A 36 -17.34 -6.10 -15.78
C ALA A 36 -18.21 -5.14 -14.95
N ASP A 37 -19.46 -4.93 -15.39
CA ASP A 37 -20.41 -4.07 -14.71
C ASP A 37 -20.83 -4.62 -13.35
N ASP A 38 -21.50 -3.79 -12.55
CA ASP A 38 -22.20 -4.07 -11.30
C ASP A 38 -21.42 -3.97 -9.99
N ARG A 39 -20.09 -4.05 -9.93
CA ARG A 39 -19.37 -4.11 -8.63
C ARG A 39 -17.98 -3.49 -8.69
N SER A 40 -17.57 -2.90 -7.59
CA SER A 40 -16.19 -2.38 -7.46
C SER A 40 -15.12 -3.45 -7.68
N LEU A 41 -15.41 -4.69 -7.26
CA LEU A 41 -14.63 -5.91 -7.56
C LEU A 41 -15.59 -7.11 -7.61
N CYS A 42 -15.67 -7.78 -8.77
CA CYS A 42 -16.43 -9.00 -8.91
C CYS A 42 -15.78 -10.16 -8.13
N GLU A 43 -16.54 -11.23 -7.89
CA GLU A 43 -16.08 -12.37 -7.09
C GLU A 43 -14.81 -13.02 -7.66
N GLY A 44 -14.75 -13.23 -8.99
CA GLY A 44 -13.57 -13.78 -9.66
C GLY A 44 -12.32 -12.91 -9.49
N CYS A 45 -12.45 -11.57 -9.56
CA CYS A 45 -11.34 -10.66 -9.30
C CYS A 45 -10.97 -10.62 -7.83
N ARG A 46 -11.94 -10.67 -6.92
CA ARG A 46 -11.69 -10.76 -5.48
C ARG A 46 -10.96 -12.04 -5.10
N GLY A 47 -11.28 -13.17 -5.75
CA GLY A 47 -10.55 -14.43 -5.60
C GLY A 47 -9.08 -14.33 -5.98
N GLN A 48 -8.73 -13.50 -6.97
CA GLN A 48 -7.33 -13.26 -7.38
C GLN A 48 -6.57 -12.34 -6.43
N LEU A 49 -7.25 -11.66 -5.49
CA LEU A 49 -6.62 -10.88 -4.42
C LEU A 49 -6.38 -11.70 -3.14
N GLN A 50 -6.59 -13.02 -3.18
CA GLN A 50 -6.27 -13.88 -2.04
C GLN A 50 -4.76 -13.85 -1.77
N PRO A 51 -4.33 -13.55 -0.52
CA PRO A 51 -2.93 -13.37 -0.20
C PRO A 51 -2.15 -14.68 -0.34
N ARG A 52 -0.99 -14.60 -0.98
CA ARG A 52 0.02 -15.65 -1.08
C ARG A 52 1.38 -15.04 -0.77
N PRO A 53 1.68 -14.75 0.52
CA PRO A 53 2.87 -14.03 0.89
C PRO A 53 4.15 -14.73 0.42
N PHE A 54 5.07 -13.93 -0.10
CA PHE A 54 6.40 -14.36 -0.48
C PHE A 54 7.43 -13.28 -0.13
N VAL A 55 8.69 -13.68 -0.06
CA VAL A 55 9.80 -12.77 0.20
C VAL A 55 10.45 -12.38 -1.11
N ARG A 56 10.74 -11.10 -1.25
CA ARG A 56 11.62 -10.55 -2.26
C ARG A 56 12.75 -9.80 -1.56
N GLU A 57 13.98 -10.03 -1.94
CA GLU A 57 15.13 -9.29 -1.44
C GLU A 57 15.40 -8.05 -2.29
N LEU A 58 15.74 -6.94 -1.65
CA LEU A 58 16.33 -5.78 -2.30
C LEU A 58 17.80 -6.08 -2.65
N ASP A 59 18.44 -5.19 -3.39
CA ASP A 59 19.82 -5.40 -3.82
C ASP A 59 20.83 -5.36 -2.65
N ASP A 60 20.46 -4.75 -1.52
CA ASP A 60 21.23 -4.75 -0.27
C ASP A 60 20.93 -5.95 0.65
N GLY A 61 20.17 -6.93 0.17
CA GLY A 61 19.75 -8.11 0.93
C GLY A 61 18.58 -7.89 1.89
N THR A 62 18.02 -6.68 1.96
CA THR A 62 16.86 -6.42 2.84
C THR A 62 15.64 -7.19 2.37
N PRO A 63 15.01 -8.03 3.25
CA PRO A 63 13.82 -8.78 2.87
C PRO A 63 12.59 -7.87 2.82
N VAL A 64 11.80 -8.03 1.77
CA VAL A 64 10.50 -7.39 1.58
C VAL A 64 9.42 -8.46 1.45
N TRP A 65 8.46 -8.46 2.35
CA TRP A 65 7.32 -9.36 2.32
C TRP A 65 6.23 -8.77 1.42
N ALA A 66 5.88 -9.46 0.34
CA ALA A 66 4.79 -9.09 -0.54
C ALA A 66 3.67 -10.12 -0.47
N ALA A 67 2.41 -9.68 -0.51
CA ALA A 67 1.27 -10.59 -0.44
C ALA A 67 0.82 -11.09 -1.81
N LEU A 68 1.07 -10.32 -2.88
CA LEU A 68 0.55 -10.57 -4.21
C LEU A 68 1.61 -10.37 -5.28
N ALA A 69 1.54 -11.13 -6.38
CA ALA A 69 2.28 -10.81 -7.59
C ALA A 69 1.69 -9.56 -8.25
N TYR A 70 2.54 -8.62 -8.69
CA TYR A 70 2.11 -7.39 -9.36
C TYR A 70 1.84 -7.65 -10.84
N ASP A 71 0.73 -8.31 -11.14
CA ASP A 71 0.27 -8.61 -12.49
C ASP A 71 -1.27 -8.61 -12.59
N GLY A 72 -1.81 -8.88 -13.75
CA GLY A 72 -3.22 -9.14 -14.01
C GLY A 72 -4.19 -8.22 -13.27
N VAL A 73 -5.10 -8.80 -12.51
CA VAL A 73 -6.12 -8.12 -11.70
C VAL A 73 -5.50 -7.26 -10.60
N VAL A 74 -4.45 -7.75 -9.94
CA VAL A 74 -3.76 -7.03 -8.86
C VAL A 74 -3.22 -5.70 -9.37
N ARG A 75 -2.51 -5.72 -10.51
CA ARG A 75 -1.97 -4.51 -11.13
C ARG A 75 -3.08 -3.52 -11.49
N ARG A 76 -4.18 -4.01 -12.11
CA ARG A 76 -5.30 -3.13 -12.48
C ARG A 76 -5.95 -2.50 -11.27
N ALA A 77 -6.29 -3.26 -10.23
CA ALA A 77 -6.92 -2.74 -9.02
C ALA A 77 -6.05 -1.67 -8.31
N ILE A 78 -4.72 -1.86 -8.29
CA ILE A 78 -3.79 -0.87 -7.72
C ILE A 78 -3.73 0.40 -8.60
N LEU A 79 -3.75 0.26 -9.94
CA LEU A 79 -3.79 1.42 -10.84
C LEU A 79 -5.11 2.17 -10.74
N GLU A 80 -6.24 1.49 -10.63
CA GLU A 80 -7.56 2.11 -10.40
C GLU A 80 -7.55 2.94 -9.12
N LEU A 81 -6.97 2.43 -8.03
CA LEU A 81 -6.79 3.20 -6.80
C LEU A 81 -5.83 4.39 -6.99
N LYS A 82 -4.77 4.25 -7.79
CA LYS A 82 -3.73 5.28 -7.93
C LYS A 82 -4.05 6.37 -8.94
N GLU A 83 -4.73 6.04 -10.02
CA GLU A 83 -4.88 6.93 -11.18
C GLU A 83 -6.34 7.33 -11.46
N HIS A 84 -7.32 6.56 -10.94
CA HIS A 84 -8.74 6.78 -11.23
C HIS A 84 -9.58 6.99 -9.96
N ASP A 85 -8.94 7.29 -8.82
CA ASP A 85 -9.58 7.62 -7.53
C ASP A 85 -10.57 6.57 -7.00
N ARG A 86 -10.41 5.31 -7.43
CA ARG A 86 -11.26 4.19 -7.05
C ARG A 86 -10.96 3.74 -5.62
N THR A 87 -11.35 4.56 -4.64
CA THR A 87 -11.14 4.26 -3.21
C THR A 87 -12.04 3.13 -2.68
N ASP A 88 -13.07 2.77 -3.42
CA ASP A 88 -13.96 1.63 -3.15
C ASP A 88 -13.25 0.27 -3.14
N VAL A 89 -12.09 0.13 -3.81
CA VAL A 89 -11.28 -1.09 -3.79
C VAL A 89 -10.37 -1.22 -2.56
N VAL A 90 -10.20 -0.16 -1.78
CA VAL A 90 -9.26 -0.10 -0.64
C VAL A 90 -9.49 -1.23 0.36
N ALA A 91 -10.76 -1.50 0.71
CA ALA A 91 -11.08 -2.56 1.68
C ALA A 91 -10.63 -3.95 1.19
N ALA A 92 -10.77 -4.22 -0.11
CA ALA A 92 -10.32 -5.50 -0.69
C ALA A 92 -8.80 -5.61 -0.76
N LEU A 93 -8.09 -4.52 -1.06
CA LEU A 93 -6.63 -4.47 -1.10
C LEU A 93 -6.00 -4.49 0.30
N ALA A 94 -6.70 -3.98 1.31
CA ALA A 94 -6.22 -3.98 2.69
C ALA A 94 -6.05 -5.38 3.29
N VAL A 95 -6.86 -6.36 2.85
CA VAL A 95 -6.77 -7.75 3.33
C VAL A 95 -5.42 -8.39 2.99
N PRO A 96 -5.01 -8.48 1.70
CA PRO A 96 -3.69 -9.01 1.36
C PRO A 96 -2.56 -8.13 1.90
N PHE A 97 -2.72 -6.80 1.97
CA PHE A 97 -1.71 -5.92 2.54
C PHE A 97 -1.45 -6.23 4.02
N ARG A 98 -2.50 -6.44 4.81
CA ARG A 98 -2.37 -6.89 6.20
C ARG A 98 -1.65 -8.23 6.30
N SER A 99 -1.88 -9.16 5.36
CA SER A 99 -1.18 -10.45 5.32
C SER A 99 0.32 -10.27 5.07
N ALA A 100 0.75 -9.39 4.15
CA ALA A 100 2.16 -9.08 3.95
C ALA A 100 2.82 -8.54 5.22
N ILE A 101 2.15 -7.60 5.91
CA ILE A 101 2.63 -7.02 7.16
C ILE A 101 2.72 -8.07 8.27
N ALA A 102 1.73 -8.96 8.38
CA ALA A 102 1.75 -10.06 9.34
C ALA A 102 2.89 -11.05 9.03
N SER A 103 3.23 -11.28 7.77
CA SER A 103 4.38 -12.12 7.39
C SER A 103 5.72 -11.47 7.72
N ALA A 104 5.82 -10.14 7.60
CA ALA A 104 7.01 -9.39 8.02
C ALA A 104 7.16 -9.30 9.56
N ALA A 105 6.05 -9.44 10.29
CA ALA A 105 6.00 -9.37 11.75
C ALA A 105 5.06 -10.46 12.29
N PRO A 106 5.45 -11.75 12.30
CA PRO A 106 4.57 -12.90 12.60
C PRO A 106 3.94 -12.85 13.99
N HIS A 107 4.62 -12.22 14.94
CA HIS A 107 4.12 -12.04 16.32
C HIS A 107 3.48 -10.66 16.55
N GLY A 108 3.04 -10.00 15.46
CA GLY A 108 2.60 -8.61 15.46
C GLY A 108 3.78 -7.64 15.39
N VAL A 109 3.46 -6.36 15.10
CA VAL A 109 4.50 -5.32 15.07
C VAL A 109 5.08 -5.17 16.48
N PRO A 110 6.40 -5.40 16.66
CA PRO A 110 6.99 -5.40 18.00
C PRO A 110 6.83 -4.05 18.71
N ARG A 111 6.77 -4.05 20.03
CA ARG A 111 6.76 -2.81 20.81
C ARG A 111 8.00 -1.98 20.47
N GLY A 112 7.79 -0.67 20.26
CA GLY A 112 8.86 0.26 19.86
C GLY A 112 9.21 0.24 18.37
N VAL A 113 8.52 -0.56 17.56
CA VAL A 113 8.60 -0.48 16.09
C VAL A 113 7.41 0.31 15.57
N GLU A 114 7.70 1.29 14.73
CA GLU A 114 6.69 2.14 14.10
C GLU A 114 6.48 1.72 12.63
N LEU A 115 5.26 1.84 12.13
CA LEU A 115 5.00 1.71 10.70
C LEU A 115 5.46 2.98 9.98
N LEU A 116 6.12 2.85 8.85
CA LEU A 116 6.55 3.96 8.02
C LEU A 116 6.08 3.78 6.58
N VAL A 117 5.53 4.82 5.99
CA VAL A 117 5.17 4.90 4.58
C VAL A 117 6.07 5.94 3.91
N PRO A 118 6.66 5.66 2.73
CA PRO A 118 7.42 6.64 1.97
C PRO A 118 6.61 7.91 1.75
N PRO A 119 7.23 9.10 1.75
CA PRO A 119 6.52 10.34 1.46
C PRO A 119 6.04 10.33 0.00
N VAL A 120 4.73 10.49 -0.21
CA VAL A 120 4.19 10.70 -1.56
C VAL A 120 4.61 12.06 -2.10
N SER A 121 4.83 12.16 -3.41
CA SER A 121 5.12 13.44 -4.03
C SER A 121 3.93 14.40 -3.91
N ARG A 122 4.23 15.69 -3.75
CA ARG A 122 3.22 16.75 -3.65
C ARG A 122 2.30 16.76 -4.87
N ALA A 123 2.87 16.56 -6.07
CA ALA A 123 2.09 16.46 -7.31
C ALA A 123 1.12 15.28 -7.28
N SER A 124 1.57 14.11 -6.81
CA SER A 124 0.72 12.93 -6.67
C SER A 124 -0.37 13.12 -5.62
N PHE A 125 -0.03 13.78 -4.50
CA PHE A 125 -1.01 14.08 -3.45
C PHE A 125 -2.03 15.13 -3.90
N GLN A 126 -1.60 16.18 -4.60
CA GLN A 126 -2.51 17.20 -5.15
C GLN A 126 -3.48 16.62 -6.19
N ARG A 127 -3.03 15.67 -7.00
CA ARG A 127 -3.89 15.02 -8.00
C ARG A 127 -4.93 14.10 -7.37
N ARG A 128 -4.57 13.34 -6.33
CA ARG A 128 -5.42 12.30 -5.73
C ARG A 128 -6.14 12.73 -4.45
N GLY A 129 -5.63 13.72 -3.72
CA GLY A 129 -6.15 14.10 -2.42
C GLY A 129 -5.84 13.12 -1.28
N TYR A 130 -5.21 11.98 -1.56
CA TYR A 130 -4.90 10.94 -0.57
C TYR A 130 -3.60 10.19 -0.87
N ASP A 131 -3.17 9.43 0.13
CA ASP A 131 -2.06 8.49 0.05
C ASP A 131 -2.63 7.05 0.06
N PRO A 132 -2.48 6.29 -1.05
CA PRO A 132 -3.04 4.95 -1.18
C PRO A 132 -2.59 3.99 -0.08
N VAL A 133 -1.30 4.04 0.31
CA VAL A 133 -0.76 3.15 1.34
C VAL A 133 -1.36 3.46 2.70
N LYS A 134 -1.49 4.76 3.05
CA LYS A 134 -2.13 5.18 4.32
C LYS A 134 -3.61 4.80 4.37
N LEU A 135 -4.33 4.87 3.23
CA LEU A 135 -5.71 4.38 3.16
C LEU A 135 -5.80 2.88 3.45
N MET A 136 -4.91 2.07 2.83
CA MET A 136 -4.87 0.63 3.07
C MET A 136 -4.48 0.28 4.50
N VAL A 137 -3.50 0.98 5.10
CA VAL A 137 -3.12 0.82 6.51
C VAL A 137 -4.31 1.07 7.43
N ARG A 138 -5.05 2.17 7.19
CA ARG A 138 -6.27 2.48 7.96
C ARG A 138 -7.35 1.41 7.80
N ALA A 139 -7.62 0.98 6.56
CA ALA A 139 -8.61 -0.05 6.28
C ALA A 139 -8.23 -1.42 6.84
N ALA A 140 -6.93 -1.70 6.96
CA ALA A 140 -6.39 -2.89 7.61
C ALA A 140 -6.50 -2.87 9.16
N GLY A 141 -6.98 -1.77 9.75
CA GLY A 141 -7.08 -1.60 11.20
C GLY A 141 -5.72 -1.45 11.90
N LEU A 142 -4.70 -1.00 11.20
CA LEU A 142 -3.34 -0.85 11.71
C LEU A 142 -3.09 0.57 12.27
N PRO A 143 -2.10 0.74 13.16
CA PRO A 143 -1.72 2.04 13.68
C PRO A 143 -1.34 3.02 12.56
N ARG A 144 -1.56 4.32 12.81
CA ARG A 144 -1.18 5.36 11.86
C ARG A 144 0.33 5.34 11.61
N PRO A 145 0.79 5.30 10.34
CA PRO A 145 2.20 5.33 10.02
C PRO A 145 2.86 6.65 10.42
N ALA A 146 4.11 6.57 10.84
CA ALA A 146 4.95 7.74 11.09
C ALA A 146 5.25 8.50 9.78
N SER A 147 5.35 9.82 9.88
CA SER A 147 5.73 10.71 8.78
C SER A 147 7.04 11.41 9.18
N VAL A 148 8.16 10.69 9.06
CA VAL A 148 9.47 11.13 9.53
C VAL A 148 10.46 11.43 8.40
N LEU A 149 10.10 11.15 7.16
CA LEU A 149 10.89 11.48 5.98
C LEU A 149 10.20 12.56 5.16
N ILE A 150 11.01 13.35 4.48
CA ILE A 150 10.57 14.38 3.53
C ILE A 150 11.22 14.15 2.19
N ASN A 151 10.52 14.55 1.11
CA ASN A 151 11.03 14.50 -0.24
C ASN A 151 11.88 15.78 -0.52
N LEU A 152 13.17 15.61 -0.78
CA LEU A 152 14.10 16.71 -0.96
C LEU A 152 13.96 17.40 -2.33
N HIS A 153 13.63 16.65 -3.38
CA HIS A 153 13.42 17.21 -4.72
C HIS A 153 12.29 18.24 -4.76
N GLU A 154 11.28 18.09 -3.93
CA GLU A 154 10.18 19.04 -3.84
C GLU A 154 10.59 20.36 -3.17
N ARG A 155 11.57 20.33 -2.27
CA ARG A 155 12.16 21.54 -1.67
C ARG A 155 13.07 22.28 -2.65
N ALA A 156 13.77 21.55 -3.52
CA ALA A 156 14.65 22.15 -4.52
C ALA A 156 13.85 22.79 -5.66
N SER A 157 12.77 22.15 -6.14
CA SER A 157 11.92 22.67 -7.22
C SER A 157 11.08 23.89 -6.83
N GLN A 158 10.91 24.18 -5.54
CA GLN A 158 10.34 25.45 -5.07
C GLN A 158 11.32 26.62 -5.20
N LYS A 159 12.62 26.36 -5.38
CA LYS A 159 13.66 27.39 -5.52
C LYS A 159 14.12 27.62 -6.96
N THR A 160 13.84 26.71 -7.88
CA THR A 160 14.25 26.82 -9.28
C THR A 160 13.15 26.29 -10.19
N LEU A 161 12.58 27.22 -11.00
CA LEU A 161 11.65 26.92 -12.09
C LEU A 161 12.45 26.38 -13.29
N ASP A 162 12.74 25.08 -13.31
CA ASP A 162 13.20 24.48 -14.56
C ASP A 162 12.62 23.07 -14.75
N ARG A 163 11.93 22.87 -15.89
CA ARG A 163 11.11 21.71 -16.23
C ARG A 163 11.84 20.60 -17.00
N GLY A 164 13.15 20.63 -17.03
CA GLY A 164 13.93 19.74 -17.88
C GLY A 164 14.78 18.75 -17.09
N GLN A 165 14.45 17.48 -17.17
CA GLN A 165 15.14 16.27 -16.73
C GLN A 165 14.60 15.60 -15.48
N ARG A 166 13.54 14.82 -15.66
CA ARG A 166 13.08 13.78 -14.72
C ARG A 166 13.67 12.42 -15.07
N SER A 167 14.96 12.27 -15.03
CA SER A 167 15.55 10.96 -14.83
C SER A 167 15.75 10.77 -13.34
N VAL A 168 14.86 9.98 -12.73
CA VAL A 168 14.72 9.88 -11.26
C VAL A 168 15.83 8.99 -10.74
N ASN A 169 16.97 9.56 -10.45
CA ASN A 169 17.90 8.96 -9.52
C ASN A 169 17.30 9.16 -8.11
N LEU A 170 16.63 8.14 -7.56
CA LEU A 170 15.98 8.23 -6.24
C LEU A 170 16.99 8.34 -5.10
N VAL A 171 18.24 7.99 -5.33
CA VAL A 171 19.31 8.08 -4.33
C VAL A 171 19.49 9.53 -3.87
N GLY A 172 19.35 9.76 -2.56
CA GLY A 172 19.40 11.11 -1.98
C GLY A 172 18.13 11.94 -2.13
N SER A 173 17.04 11.34 -2.63
CA SER A 173 15.75 12.06 -2.80
C SER A 173 14.98 12.25 -1.51
N MET A 174 15.31 11.52 -0.45
CA MET A 174 14.62 11.56 0.84
C MET A 174 15.60 11.81 1.98
N ALA A 175 15.14 12.51 3.00
CA ALA A 175 15.89 12.67 4.24
C ALA A 175 14.94 12.86 5.44
N PRO A 176 15.39 12.52 6.66
CA PRO A 176 14.69 12.89 7.87
C PRO A 176 14.98 14.37 8.20
N PRO A 177 13.96 15.17 8.56
CA PRO A 177 14.16 16.58 8.94
C PRO A 177 14.85 16.74 10.31
N ARG A 178 14.98 15.67 11.08
CA ARG A 178 15.58 15.60 12.41
C ARG A 178 16.17 14.23 12.68
N SER A 179 17.03 14.10 13.68
CA SER A 179 17.58 12.81 14.10
C SER A 179 16.48 11.81 14.46
N LEU A 180 16.66 10.57 14.02
CA LEU A 180 15.79 9.42 14.30
C LEU A 180 16.49 8.38 15.18
N ARG A 181 17.59 8.76 15.86
CA ARG A 181 18.42 7.86 16.64
C ARG A 181 17.61 6.98 17.59
N GLY A 182 17.85 5.67 17.53
CA GLY A 182 17.21 4.66 18.35
C GLY A 182 15.77 4.30 17.97
N ARG A 183 15.19 4.93 16.93
CA ARG A 183 13.87 4.55 16.43
C ARG A 183 13.97 3.38 15.46
N ARG A 184 12.93 2.57 15.44
CA ARG A 184 12.83 1.35 14.62
C ARG A 184 11.59 1.39 13.77
N PHE A 185 11.72 1.01 12.49
CA PHE A 185 10.62 1.12 11.54
C PHE A 185 10.41 -0.16 10.74
N LEU A 186 9.14 -0.54 10.55
CA LEU A 186 8.70 -1.46 9.50
C LEU A 186 8.21 -0.60 8.33
N VAL A 187 8.91 -0.69 7.19
CA VAL A 187 8.62 0.14 6.01
C VAL A 187 7.53 -0.51 5.18
N LEU A 188 6.52 0.26 4.78
CA LEU A 188 5.36 -0.21 4.02
C LEU A 188 5.31 0.47 2.65
N ASP A 189 5.01 -0.30 1.59
CA ASP A 189 4.79 0.23 0.24
C ASP A 189 3.60 -0.47 -0.41
N ASP A 190 3.07 0.08 -1.50
CA ASP A 190 2.02 -0.59 -2.27
C ASP A 190 2.61 -1.58 -3.28
N VAL A 191 3.65 -1.21 -4.04
CA VAL A 191 4.23 -2.05 -5.08
C VAL A 191 5.74 -1.98 -5.11
N VAL A 192 6.38 -3.13 -5.04
CA VAL A 192 7.82 -3.24 -5.25
C VAL A 192 8.10 -3.73 -6.67
N THR A 193 8.58 -2.81 -7.51
CA THR A 193 9.05 -3.14 -8.88
C THR A 193 10.57 -3.36 -8.88
N THR A 194 11.37 -2.33 -8.89
CA THR A 194 12.83 -2.38 -8.73
C THR A 194 13.24 -2.44 -7.26
N GLY A 195 12.43 -1.90 -6.37
CA GLY A 195 12.76 -1.72 -4.96
C GLY A 195 13.43 -0.38 -4.64
N ALA A 196 13.68 0.46 -5.64
CA ALA A 196 14.41 1.72 -5.47
C ALA A 196 13.82 2.63 -4.40
N THR A 197 12.48 2.72 -4.29
CA THR A 197 11.80 3.50 -3.24
C THR A 197 12.15 2.99 -1.84
N LEU A 198 12.03 1.67 -1.63
CA LEU A 198 12.33 1.06 -0.32
C LEU A 198 13.81 1.19 0.02
N THR A 199 14.70 0.98 -0.95
CA THR A 199 16.16 1.16 -0.78
C THR A 199 16.47 2.58 -0.32
N GLU A 200 15.87 3.59 -0.96
CA GLU A 200 16.09 5.00 -0.60
C GLU A 200 15.53 5.35 0.79
N VAL A 201 14.35 4.84 1.13
CA VAL A 201 13.77 4.99 2.48
C VAL A 201 14.69 4.39 3.54
N ILE A 202 15.16 3.14 3.33
CA ILE A 202 16.02 2.43 4.27
C ILE A 202 17.36 3.17 4.43
N ARG A 203 17.95 3.65 3.31
CA ARG A 203 19.15 4.49 3.33
C ARG A 203 18.93 5.73 4.19
N SER A 204 17.83 6.46 3.94
CA SER A 204 17.50 7.69 4.65
C SER A 204 17.27 7.47 6.15
N LEU A 205 16.65 6.35 6.53
CA LEU A 205 16.46 5.97 7.92
C LEU A 205 17.81 5.71 8.62
N ARG A 206 18.70 4.94 7.98
CA ARG A 206 20.05 4.65 8.49
C ARG A 206 20.86 5.93 8.68
N GLU A 207 20.83 6.85 7.73
CA GLU A 207 21.50 8.16 7.85
C GLU A 207 20.92 9.01 8.98
N GLY A 208 19.62 8.90 9.25
CA GLY A 208 18.95 9.52 10.40
C GLY A 208 19.28 8.87 11.75
N GLY A 209 20.01 7.74 11.76
CA GLY A 209 20.33 6.97 12.97
C GLY A 209 19.22 6.02 13.41
N ALA A 210 18.27 5.70 12.52
CA ALA A 210 17.20 4.74 12.76
C ALA A 210 17.51 3.35 12.15
N GLU A 211 16.78 2.34 12.61
CA GLU A 211 16.81 0.99 12.10
C GLU A 211 15.55 0.70 11.27
N ALA A 212 15.71 0.15 10.06
CA ALA A 212 14.63 -0.50 9.33
C ALA A 212 14.66 -2.00 9.68
N VAL A 213 13.66 -2.48 10.41
CA VAL A 213 13.58 -3.88 10.85
C VAL A 213 13.07 -4.83 9.77
N GLY A 214 12.58 -4.29 8.65
CA GLY A 214 12.08 -5.02 7.50
C GLY A 214 11.17 -4.14 6.66
N ALA A 215 10.62 -4.73 5.59
CA ALA A 215 9.65 -4.06 4.74
C ALA A 215 8.51 -5.01 4.35
N ALA A 216 7.33 -4.43 4.10
CA ALA A 216 6.17 -5.13 3.57
C ALA A 216 5.51 -4.34 2.45
N ALA A 217 5.03 -5.02 1.42
CA ALA A 217 4.33 -4.42 0.30
C ALA A 217 3.04 -5.19 -0.02
N LEU A 218 2.05 -4.51 -0.58
CA LEU A 218 0.85 -5.19 -1.07
C LEU A 218 1.23 -6.16 -2.19
N ALA A 219 2.03 -5.71 -3.16
CA ALA A 219 2.44 -6.52 -4.29
C ALA A 219 3.90 -6.29 -4.69
N ALA A 220 4.50 -7.28 -5.32
CA ALA A 220 5.82 -7.13 -5.93
C ALA A 220 5.85 -7.78 -7.32
N THR A 221 6.66 -7.23 -8.23
CA THR A 221 6.97 -7.92 -9.48
C THR A 221 7.78 -9.17 -9.16
N PRO A 222 7.38 -10.37 -9.64
CA PRO A 222 8.21 -11.54 -9.51
C PRO A 222 9.60 -11.27 -10.11
N ARG A 223 10.69 -11.61 -9.39
CA ARG A 223 12.00 -11.64 -10.05
C ARG A 223 11.92 -12.73 -11.13
N ARG A 224 12.19 -12.38 -12.37
CA ARG A 224 12.47 -13.40 -13.37
C ARG A 224 13.71 -14.13 -12.88
N SER A 225 13.54 -15.36 -12.41
CA SER A 225 14.67 -16.27 -12.30
C SER A 225 15.30 -16.30 -13.69
N LEU A 226 16.52 -15.78 -13.84
CA LEU A 226 17.34 -16.11 -14.99
C LEU A 226 17.48 -17.64 -14.95
N GLY A 227 16.66 -18.31 -15.77
CA GLY A 227 16.78 -19.75 -15.95
C GLY A 227 18.23 -20.03 -16.32
N LEU A 228 18.89 -20.82 -15.51
CA LEU A 228 20.10 -21.51 -15.91
C LEU A 228 19.69 -22.37 -17.13
N LEU A 229 20.15 -21.94 -18.31
CA LEU A 229 20.25 -22.80 -19.50
C LEU A 229 21.36 -23.82 -19.27
#